data_f15416d6f0ec7b4ca81272566913e6d0
#
_entry.id   f15416d6f0ec7b4ca81272566913e6d0
#
_cell.length_a   1.000
_cell.length_b   1.000
_cell.length_c   1.000
_cell.angle_alpha   90.00
_cell.angle_beta   90.00
_cell.angle_gamma   90.00
#
_symmetry.space_group_name_H-M   'P 1'
#
loop_
_entity.id
_entity.type
_entity.pdbx_description
1 polymer ?
#
loop_
_entity_poly.entity_id
_entity_poly.type
_entity_poly.pdbx_seq_one_letter_code
_entity_poly.pdbx_strand_id
1 'polypeptide(L)'
;MQPTEFQTDAIKPIECVKEAWELIKPNYWLLMAIIIVGALVGAVTLYVLIGAMVCGIMLCYLKCIDGDRLVFDDLWKGMKLFWPSLPVTILVFVPAVVWAVVLFSTIYLPLIMAAVMGNDVREGPIWTVFGIALVVDFVVAIIMICFHTLLTFGFPLIVDRGLTGFQPAIVSARAVLKNLKGLVGLIGINFVLAIAGELMCGFGLYLVMPLVMATSLVAYRKVFPRMTALNLNPPAPDLYPVLR
;
A
#
# COMPACT_ATOMS: atom_id res chain seq x y z
N MET A 1 -6.01 22.68 8.66
CA MET A 1 -5.55 22.02 7.43
C MET A 1 -6.75 21.50 6.66
N GLN A 2 -6.80 21.74 5.35
CA GLN A 2 -7.83 21.12 4.52
C GLN A 2 -7.55 19.61 4.38
N PRO A 3 -8.55 18.76 4.12
CA PRO A 3 -8.35 17.30 3.97
C PRO A 3 -7.33 16.90 2.90
N THR A 4 -7.02 17.81 1.99
CA THR A 4 -6.10 17.61 0.86
C THR A 4 -4.71 18.23 1.07
N GLU A 5 -4.48 18.94 2.19
CA GLU A 5 -3.16 19.52 2.50
C GLU A 5 -2.18 18.46 2.97
N PHE A 6 -0.94 18.56 2.50
CA PHE A 6 0.15 17.65 2.83
C PHE A 6 1.49 18.37 2.92
N GLN A 7 2.43 17.79 3.67
CA GLN A 7 3.81 18.27 3.81
C GLN A 7 4.69 17.74 2.67
N THR A 8 5.70 18.53 2.30
CA THR A 8 6.68 18.17 1.27
C THR A 8 8.02 17.85 1.92
N ASP A 9 8.80 16.96 1.30
CA ASP A 9 10.11 16.49 1.76
C ASP A 9 10.11 15.98 3.22
N ALA A 10 8.95 15.44 3.67
CA ALA A 10 8.74 15.04 5.05
C ALA A 10 9.25 13.62 5.36
N ILE A 11 9.52 12.79 4.35
CA ILE A 11 9.84 11.38 4.49
C ILE A 11 11.35 11.19 4.65
N LYS A 12 11.76 10.66 5.82
CA LYS A 12 13.11 10.20 6.09
C LYS A 12 13.07 8.68 6.28
N PRO A 13 13.52 7.87 5.31
CA PRO A 13 13.27 6.43 5.27
C PRO A 13 13.71 5.67 6.52
N ILE A 14 14.97 5.87 6.96
CA ILE A 14 15.54 5.16 8.12
C ILE A 14 14.81 5.53 9.42
N GLU A 15 14.48 6.81 9.60
CA GLU A 15 13.72 7.27 10.76
C GLU A 15 12.31 6.65 10.76
N CYS A 16 11.65 6.56 9.60
CA CYS A 16 10.33 5.93 9.47
C CYS A 16 10.35 4.46 9.89
N VAL A 17 11.38 3.69 9.51
CA VAL A 17 11.49 2.27 9.89
C VAL A 17 11.71 2.11 11.40
N LYS A 18 12.64 2.91 11.99
CA LYS A 18 12.91 2.87 13.43
C LYS A 18 11.67 3.24 14.25
N GLU A 19 11.02 4.33 13.87
CA GLU A 19 9.79 4.80 14.52
C GLU A 19 8.66 3.78 14.38
N ALA A 20 8.46 3.22 13.18
CA ALA A 20 7.48 2.19 12.94
C ALA A 20 7.68 0.97 13.85
N TRP A 21 8.92 0.48 13.98
CA TRP A 21 9.23 -0.64 14.85
C TRP A 21 8.88 -0.37 16.31
N GLU A 22 9.31 0.78 16.84
CA GLU A 22 9.01 1.15 18.23
C GLU A 22 7.51 1.27 18.51
N LEU A 23 6.74 1.78 17.55
CA LEU A 23 5.30 1.95 17.69
C LEU A 23 4.53 0.63 17.63
N ILE A 24 4.94 -0.32 16.76
CA ILE A 24 4.19 -1.56 16.56
C ILE A 24 4.64 -2.71 17.48
N LYS A 25 5.89 -2.71 17.98
CA LYS A 25 6.42 -3.85 18.73
C LYS A 25 5.54 -4.31 19.90
N PRO A 26 4.84 -3.43 20.67
CA PRO A 26 3.96 -3.87 21.74
C PRO A 26 2.75 -4.68 21.25
N ASN A 27 2.26 -4.37 20.04
CA ASN A 27 1.06 -4.95 19.42
C ASN A 27 1.37 -5.77 18.16
N TYR A 28 2.64 -6.15 17.98
CA TYR A 28 3.13 -6.76 16.76
C TYR A 28 2.32 -7.98 16.30
N TRP A 29 2.09 -8.93 17.22
CA TRP A 29 1.36 -10.15 16.93
C TRP A 29 -0.12 -9.92 16.64
N LEU A 30 -0.72 -8.92 17.30
CA LEU A 30 -2.10 -8.52 17.02
C LEU A 30 -2.21 -7.90 15.62
N LEU A 31 -1.29 -7.03 15.24
CA LEU A 31 -1.24 -6.42 13.90
C LEU A 31 -0.98 -7.47 12.81
N MET A 32 -0.12 -8.45 13.08
CA MET A 32 0.10 -9.58 12.19
C MET A 32 -1.18 -10.41 12.00
N ALA A 33 -1.88 -10.73 13.08
CA ALA A 33 -3.15 -11.45 13.02
C ALA A 33 -4.22 -10.67 12.22
N ILE A 34 -4.28 -9.35 12.38
CA ILE A 34 -5.17 -8.47 11.63
C ILE A 34 -4.88 -8.53 10.11
N ILE A 35 -3.61 -8.51 9.70
CA ILE A 35 -3.24 -8.67 8.29
C ILE A 35 -3.68 -10.02 7.77
N ILE A 36 -3.35 -11.10 8.48
CA ILE A 36 -3.66 -12.47 8.04
C ILE A 36 -5.17 -12.66 7.89
N VAL A 37 -5.95 -12.26 8.89
CA VAL A 37 -7.42 -12.39 8.85
C VAL A 37 -8.02 -11.50 7.76
N GLY A 38 -7.56 -10.26 7.62
CA GLY A 38 -8.04 -9.36 6.56
C GLY A 38 -7.72 -9.88 5.16
N ALA A 39 -6.52 -10.44 4.95
CA ALA A 39 -6.14 -11.07 3.69
C ALA A 39 -6.96 -12.34 3.41
N LEU A 40 -7.18 -13.17 4.43
CA LEU A 40 -7.99 -14.39 4.31
C LEU A 40 -9.44 -14.08 3.93
N VAL A 41 -10.06 -13.11 4.59
CA VAL A 41 -11.42 -12.66 4.24
C VAL A 41 -11.45 -12.09 2.83
N GLY A 42 -10.46 -11.29 2.44
CA GLY A 42 -10.32 -10.81 1.07
C GLY A 42 -10.24 -11.95 0.05
N ALA A 43 -9.43 -12.96 0.30
CA ALA A 43 -9.26 -14.11 -0.57
C ALA A 43 -10.54 -14.97 -0.69
N VAL A 44 -11.17 -15.31 0.46
CA VAL A 44 -12.41 -16.11 0.50
C VAL A 44 -13.57 -15.42 -0.23
N THR A 45 -13.59 -14.10 -0.20
CA THR A 45 -14.62 -13.32 -0.95
C THR A 45 -14.24 -13.03 -2.40
N LEU A 46 -13.32 -13.82 -2.98
CA LEU A 46 -12.82 -13.64 -4.36
C LEU A 46 -12.39 -12.20 -4.62
N TYR A 47 -11.71 -11.59 -3.66
CA TYR A 47 -11.21 -10.22 -3.68
C TYR A 47 -12.28 -9.11 -3.75
N VAL A 48 -13.57 -9.44 -3.68
CA VAL A 48 -14.65 -8.43 -3.67
C VAL A 48 -14.53 -7.49 -2.46
N LEU A 49 -14.23 -8.03 -1.28
CA LEU A 49 -14.11 -7.25 -0.05
C LEU A 49 -12.69 -6.76 0.24
N ILE A 50 -11.74 -6.99 -0.67
CA ILE A 50 -10.32 -6.68 -0.39
C ILE A 50 -10.09 -5.20 -0.05
N GLY A 51 -10.74 -4.27 -0.75
CA GLY A 51 -10.64 -2.83 -0.47
C GLY A 51 -11.13 -2.45 0.93
N ALA A 52 -12.26 -3.04 1.35
CA ALA A 52 -12.79 -2.86 2.70
C ALA A 52 -11.85 -3.42 3.76
N MET A 53 -11.29 -4.62 3.53
CA MET A 53 -10.33 -5.23 4.45
C MET A 53 -9.03 -4.44 4.54
N VAL A 54 -8.50 -3.95 3.43
CA VAL A 54 -7.33 -3.06 3.42
C VAL A 54 -7.61 -1.79 4.23
N CYS A 55 -8.78 -1.16 4.06
CA CYS A 55 -9.18 -0.01 4.88
C CYS A 55 -9.25 -0.37 6.37
N GLY A 56 -9.78 -1.55 6.73
CA GLY A 56 -9.82 -2.03 8.13
C GLY A 56 -8.42 -2.23 8.71
N ILE A 57 -7.52 -2.86 7.95
CA ILE A 57 -6.11 -3.03 8.33
C ILE A 57 -5.48 -1.65 8.55
N MET A 58 -5.63 -0.72 7.59
CA MET A 58 -5.08 0.64 7.69
C MET A 58 -5.60 1.39 8.92
N LEU A 59 -6.90 1.24 9.24
CA LEU A 59 -7.49 1.83 10.45
C LEU A 59 -6.81 1.31 11.73
N CYS A 60 -6.60 -0.01 11.83
CA CYS A 60 -5.94 -0.62 12.98
C CYS A 60 -4.50 -0.11 13.14
N TYR A 61 -3.76 -0.05 12.03
CA TYR A 61 -2.38 0.45 12.04
C TYR A 61 -2.30 1.94 12.38
N LEU A 62 -3.18 2.78 11.81
CA LEU A 62 -3.22 4.20 12.13
C LEU A 62 -3.53 4.43 13.61
N LYS A 63 -4.46 3.68 14.20
CA LYS A 63 -4.72 3.73 15.64
C LYS A 63 -3.48 3.37 16.47
N CYS A 64 -2.77 2.31 16.07
CA CYS A 64 -1.55 1.91 16.75
C CYS A 64 -0.47 2.99 16.67
N ILE A 65 -0.27 3.59 15.50
CA ILE A 65 0.72 4.66 15.26
C ILE A 65 0.33 5.94 16.02
N ASP A 66 -0.94 6.25 16.10
CA ASP A 66 -1.47 7.44 16.79
C ASP A 66 -1.54 7.27 18.33
N GLY A 67 -1.17 6.10 18.86
CA GLY A 67 -1.23 5.79 20.28
C GLY A 67 -2.65 5.53 20.82
N ASP A 68 -3.63 5.34 19.96
CA ASP A 68 -5.00 5.02 20.34
C ASP A 68 -5.12 3.52 20.69
N ARG A 69 -6.15 3.17 21.50
CA ARG A 69 -6.40 1.78 21.87
C ARG A 69 -6.75 0.95 20.62
N LEU A 70 -5.92 -0.04 20.33
CA LEU A 70 -6.12 -1.01 19.27
C LEU A 70 -6.99 -2.17 19.77
N VAL A 71 -8.06 -2.49 19.01
CA VAL A 71 -8.92 -3.64 19.24
C VAL A 71 -9.08 -4.40 17.94
N PHE A 72 -9.08 -5.74 17.97
CA PHE A 72 -9.22 -6.58 16.78
C PHE A 72 -10.49 -6.26 15.98
N ASP A 73 -11.58 -5.92 16.67
CA ASP A 73 -12.86 -5.57 16.04
C ASP A 73 -12.82 -4.32 15.17
N ASP A 74 -11.77 -3.50 15.30
CA ASP A 74 -11.58 -2.34 14.44
C ASP A 74 -11.37 -2.73 12.96
N LEU A 75 -10.88 -3.96 12.70
CA LEU A 75 -10.76 -4.50 11.35
C LEU A 75 -12.11 -4.48 10.60
N TRP A 76 -13.18 -4.88 11.28
CA TRP A 76 -14.52 -4.96 10.68
C TRP A 76 -15.14 -3.60 10.38
N LYS A 77 -14.62 -2.52 10.97
CA LYS A 77 -15.05 -1.16 10.65
C LYS A 77 -14.70 -0.77 9.21
N GLY A 78 -13.71 -1.44 8.62
CA GLY A 78 -13.38 -1.30 7.20
C GLY A 78 -14.54 -1.64 6.26
N MET A 79 -15.47 -2.54 6.68
CA MET A 79 -16.66 -2.88 5.88
C MET A 79 -17.54 -1.66 5.56
N LYS A 80 -17.59 -0.66 6.44
CA LYS A 80 -18.33 0.59 6.21
C LYS A 80 -17.70 1.44 5.11
N LEU A 81 -16.42 1.18 4.80
CA LEU A 81 -15.66 1.88 3.77
C LEU A 81 -15.63 1.13 2.43
N PHE A 82 -16.46 0.11 2.26
CA PHE A 82 -16.53 -0.68 1.02
C PHE A 82 -16.76 0.23 -0.20
N TRP A 83 -17.85 0.99 -0.21
CA TRP A 83 -18.17 1.88 -1.32
C TRP A 83 -17.16 3.00 -1.53
N PRO A 84 -16.69 3.73 -0.48
CA PRO A 84 -15.64 4.73 -0.63
C PRO A 84 -14.32 4.17 -1.16
N SER A 85 -13.96 2.94 -0.82
CA SER A 85 -12.69 2.31 -1.24
C SER A 85 -12.73 1.72 -2.65
N LEU A 86 -13.92 1.45 -3.19
CA LEU A 86 -14.08 0.73 -4.47
C LEU A 86 -13.32 1.38 -5.64
N PRO A 87 -13.35 2.71 -5.88
CA PRO A 87 -12.60 3.31 -6.97
C PRO A 87 -11.08 3.12 -6.85
N VAL A 88 -10.52 3.28 -5.63
CA VAL A 88 -9.09 3.06 -5.38
C VAL A 88 -8.75 1.58 -5.51
N THR A 89 -9.63 0.70 -5.03
CA THR A 89 -9.49 -0.75 -5.18
C THR A 89 -9.41 -1.15 -6.65
N ILE A 90 -10.31 -0.66 -7.49
CA ILE A 90 -10.30 -0.92 -8.93
C ILE A 90 -8.99 -0.43 -9.56
N LEU A 91 -8.56 0.79 -9.22
CA LEU A 91 -7.30 1.35 -9.74
C LEU A 91 -6.07 0.52 -9.35
N VAL A 92 -6.07 -0.08 -8.16
CA VAL A 92 -4.94 -0.90 -7.68
C VAL A 92 -5.01 -2.32 -8.23
N PHE A 93 -6.17 -2.97 -8.14
CA PHE A 93 -6.27 -4.40 -8.42
C PHE A 93 -6.45 -4.73 -9.89
N VAL A 94 -7.19 -3.94 -10.67
CA VAL A 94 -7.40 -4.26 -12.10
C VAL A 94 -6.07 -4.26 -12.87
N PRO A 95 -5.18 -3.26 -12.76
CA PRO A 95 -3.88 -3.31 -13.42
C PRO A 95 -3.01 -4.48 -12.92
N ALA A 96 -3.05 -4.81 -11.62
CA ALA A 96 -2.30 -5.93 -11.06
C ALA A 96 -2.78 -7.28 -11.63
N VAL A 97 -4.10 -7.48 -11.76
CA VAL A 97 -4.67 -8.69 -12.39
C VAL A 97 -4.30 -8.76 -13.86
N VAL A 98 -4.42 -7.66 -14.61
CA VAL A 98 -4.02 -7.61 -16.02
C VAL A 98 -2.54 -7.98 -16.16
N TRP A 99 -1.67 -7.43 -15.34
CA TRP A 99 -0.26 -7.79 -15.35
C TRP A 99 -0.01 -9.25 -15.00
N ALA A 100 -0.69 -9.81 -13.99
CA ALA A 100 -0.59 -11.23 -13.67
C ALA A 100 -1.00 -12.13 -14.83
N VAL A 101 -2.06 -11.76 -15.59
CA VAL A 101 -2.47 -12.47 -16.81
C VAL A 101 -1.40 -12.37 -17.90
N VAL A 102 -0.80 -11.20 -18.09
CA VAL A 102 0.31 -11.01 -19.05
C VAL A 102 1.49 -11.89 -18.65
N LEU A 103 1.95 -11.85 -17.41
CA LEU A 103 3.04 -12.70 -16.88
C LEU A 103 2.75 -14.19 -17.10
N PHE A 104 1.52 -14.63 -16.81
CA PHE A 104 1.13 -16.02 -17.05
C PHE A 104 1.22 -16.37 -18.53
N SER A 105 0.74 -15.51 -19.41
CA SER A 105 0.72 -15.76 -20.86
C SER A 105 2.12 -15.73 -21.48
N THR A 106 3.01 -14.87 -20.99
CA THR A 106 4.33 -14.66 -21.57
C THR A 106 5.39 -15.63 -21.04
N ILE A 107 5.28 -16.07 -19.79
CA ILE A 107 6.25 -16.97 -19.16
C ILE A 107 5.73 -18.41 -19.10
N TYR A 108 4.56 -18.61 -18.50
CA TYR A 108 4.09 -19.97 -18.21
C TYR A 108 3.50 -20.68 -19.43
N LEU A 109 2.76 -19.97 -20.30
CA LEU A 109 2.16 -20.59 -21.47
C LEU A 109 3.21 -21.13 -22.46
N PRO A 110 4.30 -20.42 -22.81
CA PRO A 110 5.37 -21.00 -23.63
C PRO A 110 6.06 -22.19 -23.00
N LEU A 111 6.27 -22.17 -21.68
CA LEU A 111 6.89 -23.31 -20.96
C LEU A 111 5.98 -24.53 -20.98
N ILE A 112 4.68 -24.36 -20.78
CA ILE A 112 3.69 -25.45 -20.87
C ILE A 112 3.65 -26.02 -22.29
N MET A 113 3.63 -25.14 -23.31
CA MET A 113 3.66 -25.56 -24.71
C MET A 113 4.93 -26.35 -25.04
N ALA A 114 6.09 -25.91 -24.60
CA ALA A 114 7.36 -26.61 -24.79
C ALA A 114 7.33 -28.00 -24.10
N ALA A 115 6.77 -28.09 -22.89
CA ALA A 115 6.66 -29.35 -22.17
C ALA A 115 5.68 -30.34 -22.83
N VAL A 116 4.58 -29.86 -23.45
CA VAL A 116 3.57 -30.71 -24.11
C VAL A 116 4.02 -31.16 -25.51
N MET A 117 4.67 -30.26 -26.27
CA MET A 117 5.11 -30.55 -27.65
C MET A 117 6.41 -31.35 -27.73
N GLY A 118 7.14 -31.51 -26.61
CA GLY A 118 8.34 -32.33 -26.54
C GLY A 118 9.45 -31.86 -27.49
N ASN A 119 10.24 -32.82 -28.02
CA ASN A 119 11.41 -32.52 -28.88
C ASN A 119 11.08 -31.95 -30.27
N ASP A 120 9.80 -31.83 -30.62
CA ASP A 120 9.40 -31.29 -31.94
C ASP A 120 9.55 -29.77 -32.02
N VAL A 121 9.82 -29.11 -30.89
CA VAL A 121 10.01 -27.67 -30.82
C VAL A 121 11.51 -27.34 -30.97
N ARG A 122 11.85 -26.62 -32.07
CA ARG A 122 13.24 -26.11 -32.23
C ARG A 122 13.60 -25.19 -31.05
N GLU A 123 14.63 -25.54 -30.29
CA GLU A 123 15.03 -24.83 -29.06
C GLU A 123 15.34 -23.33 -29.28
N GLY A 124 16.00 -22.97 -30.38
CA GLY A 124 16.45 -21.61 -30.63
C GLY A 124 15.35 -20.54 -30.62
N PRO A 125 14.23 -20.70 -31.36
CA PRO A 125 13.13 -19.73 -31.36
C PRO A 125 12.46 -19.56 -30.01
N ILE A 126 12.35 -20.63 -29.20
CA ILE A 126 11.72 -20.57 -27.88
C ILE A 126 12.52 -19.67 -26.93
N TRP A 127 13.83 -19.87 -26.85
CA TRP A 127 14.67 -19.05 -25.99
C TRP A 127 14.69 -17.58 -26.40
N THR A 128 14.58 -17.30 -27.70
CA THR A 128 14.47 -15.93 -28.19
C THR A 128 13.14 -15.28 -27.78
N VAL A 129 12.02 -15.97 -27.96
CA VAL A 129 10.69 -15.48 -27.53
C VAL A 129 10.66 -15.28 -26.01
N PHE A 130 11.18 -16.21 -25.25
CA PHE A 130 11.28 -16.14 -23.79
C PHE A 130 12.14 -14.94 -23.34
N GLY A 131 13.27 -14.72 -23.97
CA GLY A 131 14.13 -13.57 -23.67
C GLY A 131 13.43 -12.23 -23.93
N ILE A 132 12.71 -12.10 -25.05
CA ILE A 132 11.92 -10.91 -25.37
C ILE A 132 10.81 -10.73 -24.32
N ALA A 133 10.09 -11.81 -23.96
CA ALA A 133 9.03 -11.77 -22.98
C ALA A 133 9.54 -11.26 -21.61
N LEU A 134 10.69 -11.75 -21.15
CA LEU A 134 11.31 -11.28 -19.89
C LEU A 134 11.63 -9.77 -19.92
N VAL A 135 12.11 -9.26 -21.03
CA VAL A 135 12.40 -7.82 -21.18
C VAL A 135 11.09 -7.01 -21.13
N VAL A 136 10.05 -7.46 -21.83
CA VAL A 136 8.73 -6.80 -21.82
C VAL A 136 8.14 -6.83 -20.41
N ASP A 137 8.14 -7.99 -19.75
CA ASP A 137 7.61 -8.14 -18.39
C ASP A 137 8.37 -7.26 -17.37
N PHE A 138 9.69 -7.14 -17.53
CA PHE A 138 10.50 -6.25 -16.69
C PHE A 138 10.11 -4.77 -16.88
N VAL A 139 9.90 -4.32 -18.13
CA VAL A 139 9.45 -2.95 -18.39
C VAL A 139 8.05 -2.72 -17.82
N VAL A 140 7.13 -3.66 -18.00
CA VAL A 140 5.78 -3.58 -17.44
C VAL A 140 5.82 -3.56 -15.92
N ALA A 141 6.69 -4.37 -15.29
CA ALA A 141 6.88 -4.37 -13.84
C ALA A 141 7.30 -2.99 -13.31
N ILE A 142 8.26 -2.33 -13.97
CA ILE A 142 8.67 -0.97 -13.59
C ILE A 142 7.50 0.01 -13.69
N ILE A 143 6.73 -0.03 -14.78
CA ILE A 143 5.55 0.82 -14.95
C ILE A 143 4.54 0.57 -13.83
N MET A 144 4.29 -0.69 -13.48
CA MET A 144 3.37 -1.07 -12.41
C MET A 144 3.84 -0.61 -11.04
N ILE A 145 5.14 -0.76 -10.74
CA ILE A 145 5.73 -0.25 -9.49
C ILE A 145 5.53 1.27 -9.39
N CYS A 146 5.84 2.01 -10.45
CA CYS A 146 5.64 3.46 -10.48
C CYS A 146 4.17 3.83 -10.27
N PHE A 147 3.25 3.15 -10.95
CA PHE A 147 1.82 3.38 -10.83
C PHE A 147 1.29 3.10 -9.43
N HIS A 148 1.61 1.92 -8.84
CA HIS A 148 1.19 1.57 -7.49
C HIS A 148 1.81 2.47 -6.43
N THR A 149 3.05 2.95 -6.65
CA THR A 149 3.69 3.92 -5.78
C THR A 149 2.89 5.22 -5.68
N LEU A 150 2.32 5.71 -6.79
CA LEU A 150 1.47 6.91 -6.78
C LEU A 150 0.20 6.71 -5.93
N LEU A 151 -0.27 5.48 -5.78
CA LEU A 151 -1.49 5.14 -5.03
C LEU A 151 -1.23 4.73 -3.57
N THR A 152 0.03 4.76 -3.11
CA THR A 152 0.44 4.27 -1.77
C THR A 152 -0.38 4.88 -0.63
N PHE A 153 -0.72 6.15 -0.72
CA PHE A 153 -1.51 6.84 0.31
C PHE A 153 -3.02 6.82 0.05
N GLY A 154 -3.49 6.16 -1.01
CA GLY A 154 -4.90 6.16 -1.40
C GLY A 154 -5.82 5.60 -0.31
N PHE A 155 -5.56 4.39 0.17
CA PHE A 155 -6.35 3.77 1.24
C PHE A 155 -6.24 4.50 2.60
N PRO A 156 -5.05 4.89 3.08
CA PRO A 156 -4.94 5.70 4.29
C PRO A 156 -5.74 7.00 4.22
N LEU A 157 -5.79 7.69 3.08
CA LEU A 157 -6.58 8.91 2.88
C LEU A 157 -8.09 8.69 2.99
N ILE A 158 -8.59 7.52 2.56
CA ILE A 158 -10.00 7.16 2.74
C ILE A 158 -10.31 7.01 4.23
N VAL A 159 -9.45 6.29 4.96
CA VAL A 159 -9.64 5.96 6.37
C VAL A 159 -9.50 7.18 7.27
N ASP A 160 -8.45 7.98 7.05
CA ASP A 160 -8.04 9.08 7.92
C ASP A 160 -8.74 10.41 7.59
N ARG A 161 -8.95 10.68 6.29
CA ARG A 161 -9.48 11.96 5.80
C ARG A 161 -10.92 11.85 5.29
N GLY A 162 -11.48 10.65 5.22
CA GLY A 162 -12.83 10.42 4.72
C GLY A 162 -13.01 10.77 3.24
N LEU A 163 -11.92 10.81 2.46
CA LEU A 163 -11.99 11.09 1.03
C LEU A 163 -12.68 9.94 0.29
N THR A 164 -13.44 10.27 -0.76
CA THR A 164 -14.23 9.30 -1.52
C THR A 164 -13.98 9.41 -3.02
N GLY A 165 -14.37 8.40 -3.78
CA GLY A 165 -14.23 8.40 -5.23
C GLY A 165 -12.76 8.33 -5.66
N PHE A 166 -12.40 9.13 -6.66
CA PHE A 166 -11.02 9.21 -7.18
C PHE A 166 -10.15 10.25 -6.45
N GLN A 167 -10.71 11.04 -5.55
CA GLN A 167 -9.95 12.06 -4.81
C GLN A 167 -8.78 11.49 -4.04
N PRO A 168 -8.89 10.36 -3.29
CA PRO A 168 -7.76 9.76 -2.59
C PRO A 168 -6.59 9.44 -3.51
N ALA A 169 -6.87 8.92 -4.71
CA ALA A 169 -5.84 8.59 -5.70
C ALA A 169 -5.12 9.85 -6.22
N ILE A 170 -5.87 10.91 -6.53
CA ILE A 170 -5.31 12.17 -7.02
C ILE A 170 -4.46 12.85 -5.95
N VAL A 171 -4.95 12.90 -4.72
CA VAL A 171 -4.21 13.50 -3.58
C VAL A 171 -2.97 12.68 -3.26
N SER A 172 -3.09 11.33 -3.26
CA SER A 172 -1.96 10.42 -3.09
C SER A 172 -0.88 10.68 -4.13
N ALA A 173 -1.23 10.69 -5.41
CA ALA A 173 -0.28 10.92 -6.50
C ALA A 173 0.46 12.26 -6.35
N ARG A 174 -0.25 13.35 -6.03
CA ARG A 174 0.35 14.66 -5.81
C ARG A 174 1.31 14.66 -4.61
N ALA A 175 0.93 14.04 -3.51
CA ALA A 175 1.75 13.94 -2.30
C ALA A 175 3.00 13.09 -2.54
N VAL A 176 2.87 11.97 -3.25
CA VAL A 176 3.98 11.08 -3.64
C VAL A 176 4.99 11.83 -4.51
N LEU A 177 4.54 12.52 -5.55
CA LEU A 177 5.42 13.29 -6.45
C LEU A 177 6.19 14.39 -5.72
N LYS A 178 5.60 15.00 -4.70
CA LYS A 178 6.27 16.04 -3.87
C LYS A 178 7.19 15.45 -2.79
N ASN A 179 7.09 14.15 -2.50
CA ASN A 179 7.92 13.45 -1.52
C ASN A 179 8.73 12.30 -2.16
N LEU A 180 8.96 12.34 -3.47
CA LEU A 180 9.46 11.21 -4.26
C LEU A 180 10.81 10.69 -3.74
N LYS A 181 11.76 11.58 -3.39
CA LYS A 181 13.09 11.18 -2.88
C LYS A 181 12.99 10.31 -1.62
N GLY A 182 12.21 10.76 -0.65
CA GLY A 182 12.01 10.02 0.60
C GLY A 182 11.26 8.71 0.37
N LEU A 183 10.25 8.74 -0.52
CA LEU A 183 9.45 7.55 -0.81
C LEU A 183 10.24 6.47 -1.56
N VAL A 184 11.07 6.86 -2.53
CA VAL A 184 11.96 5.90 -3.24
C VAL A 184 12.93 5.25 -2.26
N GLY A 185 13.52 6.02 -1.33
CA GLY A 185 14.35 5.47 -0.27
C GLY A 185 13.58 4.50 0.65
N LEU A 186 12.33 4.81 0.98
CA LEU A 186 11.46 3.94 1.77
C LEU A 186 11.13 2.64 1.05
N ILE A 187 10.79 2.72 -0.23
CA ILE A 187 10.53 1.55 -1.08
C ILE A 187 11.79 0.68 -1.16
N GLY A 188 12.98 1.28 -1.32
CA GLY A 188 14.24 0.57 -1.33
C GLY A 188 14.49 -0.20 -0.04
N ILE A 189 14.26 0.41 1.13
CA ILE A 189 14.40 -0.28 2.42
C ILE A 189 13.35 -1.39 2.56
N ASN A 190 12.10 -1.14 2.23
CA ASN A 190 11.03 -2.14 2.28
C ASN A 190 11.33 -3.32 1.33
N PHE A 191 11.93 -3.07 0.18
CA PHE A 191 12.37 -4.10 -0.75
C PHE A 191 13.48 -4.97 -0.16
N VAL A 192 14.48 -4.37 0.48
CA VAL A 192 15.55 -5.12 1.19
C VAL A 192 14.96 -5.97 2.32
N LEU A 193 14.01 -5.42 3.09
CA LEU A 193 13.31 -6.17 4.14
C LEU A 193 12.50 -7.34 3.56
N ALA A 194 11.84 -7.14 2.43
CA ALA A 194 11.08 -8.20 1.75
C ALA A 194 12.01 -9.32 1.24
N ILE A 195 13.16 -8.98 0.63
CA ILE A 195 14.17 -9.98 0.22
C ILE A 195 14.68 -10.75 1.45
N ALA A 196 15.01 -10.07 2.54
CA ALA A 196 15.46 -10.72 3.76
C ALA A 196 14.39 -11.69 4.31
N GLY A 197 13.11 -11.31 4.23
CA GLY A 197 11.98 -12.17 4.57
C GLY A 197 11.86 -13.38 3.65
N GLU A 198 12.02 -13.23 2.35
CA GLU A 198 11.93 -14.30 1.37
C GLU A 198 13.04 -15.35 1.56
N LEU A 199 14.26 -14.91 1.91
CA LEU A 199 15.39 -15.80 2.22
C LEU A 199 15.13 -16.71 3.42
N MET A 200 14.14 -16.42 4.26
CA MET A 200 13.67 -17.29 5.36
C MET A 200 12.58 -18.27 4.88
N CYS A 201 12.76 -18.87 3.72
CA CYS A 201 11.86 -19.88 3.12
C CYS A 201 10.42 -19.39 2.94
N GLY A 202 10.20 -18.11 2.63
CA GLY A 202 8.90 -17.51 2.38
C GLY A 202 8.11 -17.15 3.67
N PHE A 203 8.30 -17.86 4.78
CA PHE A 203 7.63 -17.54 6.05
C PHE A 203 8.07 -16.17 6.61
N GLY A 204 9.31 -15.78 6.39
CA GLY A 204 9.84 -14.51 6.83
C GLY A 204 9.14 -13.31 6.20
N LEU A 205 8.58 -13.45 4.99
CA LEU A 205 7.80 -12.39 4.35
C LEU A 205 6.59 -12.00 5.22
N TYR A 206 5.85 -12.97 5.76
CA TYR A 206 4.74 -12.71 6.68
C TYR A 206 5.19 -12.03 7.96
N LEU A 207 6.37 -12.38 8.46
CA LEU A 207 6.95 -11.73 9.65
C LEU A 207 7.38 -10.28 9.37
N VAL A 208 7.84 -9.96 8.16
CA VAL A 208 8.25 -8.60 7.80
C VAL A 208 7.06 -7.69 7.45
N MET A 209 5.95 -8.27 6.99
CA MET A 209 4.78 -7.54 6.51
C MET A 209 4.24 -6.48 7.51
N PRO A 210 4.10 -6.77 8.82
CA PRO A 210 3.65 -5.75 9.78
C PRO A 210 4.56 -4.53 9.83
N LEU A 211 5.87 -4.73 9.75
CA LEU A 211 6.83 -3.63 9.76
C LEU A 211 6.75 -2.80 8.47
N VAL A 212 6.66 -3.44 7.31
CA VAL A 212 6.53 -2.76 6.00
C VAL A 212 5.26 -1.90 5.96
N MET A 213 4.13 -2.44 6.44
CA MET A 213 2.86 -1.71 6.53
C MET A 213 2.97 -0.51 7.48
N ALA A 214 3.52 -0.72 8.68
CA ALA A 214 3.71 0.35 9.66
C ALA A 214 4.64 1.45 9.12
N THR A 215 5.74 1.07 8.48
CA THR A 215 6.70 2.02 7.89
C THR A 215 6.04 2.91 6.84
N SER A 216 5.19 2.34 6.00
CA SER A 216 4.42 3.09 4.99
C SER A 216 3.42 4.06 5.64
N LEU A 217 2.80 3.67 6.76
CA LEU A 217 1.83 4.51 7.46
C LEU A 217 2.49 5.56 8.37
N VAL A 218 3.68 5.30 8.91
CA VAL A 218 4.49 6.35 9.56
C VAL A 218 4.89 7.40 8.53
N ALA A 219 5.33 6.99 7.33
CA ALA A 219 5.59 7.93 6.24
C ALA A 219 4.32 8.71 5.85
N TYR A 220 3.16 8.05 5.79
CA TYR A 220 1.88 8.71 5.59
C TYR A 220 1.63 9.79 6.66
N ARG A 221 1.83 9.49 7.96
CA ARG A 221 1.64 10.46 9.04
C ARG A 221 2.60 11.65 8.98
N LYS A 222 3.82 11.47 8.49
CA LYS A 222 4.76 12.58 8.25
C LYS A 222 4.29 13.49 7.11
N VAL A 223 3.69 12.92 6.07
CA VAL A 223 3.14 13.68 4.94
C VAL A 223 1.77 14.28 5.29
N PHE A 224 0.93 13.53 5.99
CA PHE A 224 -0.42 13.90 6.39
C PHE A 224 -0.56 13.84 7.92
N PRO A 225 -0.15 14.89 8.65
CA PRO A 225 -0.28 14.95 10.11
C PRO A 225 -1.74 14.75 10.56
N ARG A 226 -1.92 14.16 11.74
CA ARG A 226 -3.24 13.94 12.33
C ARG A 226 -4.01 15.26 12.44
N MET A 227 -5.25 15.30 11.98
CA MET A 227 -6.15 16.42 12.21
C MET A 227 -6.62 16.39 13.65
N THR A 228 -5.99 17.18 14.51
CA THR A 228 -6.42 17.37 15.89
C THR A 228 -7.60 18.32 15.93
N ALA A 229 -8.53 18.13 16.88
CA ALA A 229 -9.68 19.03 17.06
C ALA A 229 -9.28 20.51 17.23
N LEU A 230 -8.06 20.76 17.73
CA LEU A 230 -7.45 22.09 17.82
C LEU A 230 -7.24 22.74 16.43
N ASN A 231 -7.00 21.94 15.41
CA ASN A 231 -6.81 22.43 14.03
C ASN A 231 -8.14 22.60 13.28
N LEU A 232 -9.22 22.04 13.82
CA LEU A 232 -10.56 22.21 13.27
C LEU A 232 -11.23 23.49 13.78
N ASN A 233 -10.82 23.99 14.95
CA ASN A 233 -11.14 25.31 15.47
C ASN A 233 -9.81 26.10 15.55
N PRO A 234 -9.37 26.78 14.48
CA PRO A 234 -8.33 27.78 14.65
C PRO A 234 -8.85 28.75 15.73
N PRO A 235 -7.99 29.18 16.69
CA PRO A 235 -8.38 30.20 17.62
C PRO A 235 -8.99 31.35 16.80
N ALA A 236 -10.19 31.80 17.16
CA ALA A 236 -10.82 32.91 16.48
C ALA A 236 -9.77 34.02 16.43
N PRO A 237 -9.43 34.55 15.26
CA PRO A 237 -8.50 35.67 15.23
C PRO A 237 -9.11 36.75 16.11
N ASP A 238 -8.31 37.28 17.05
CA ASP A 238 -8.69 38.41 17.92
C ASP A 238 -8.92 39.70 17.10
N LEU A 239 -9.37 39.54 15.88
CA LEU A 239 -9.55 40.51 14.80
C LEU A 239 -10.98 40.90 14.56
N TYR A 240 -11.87 40.71 15.52
CA TYR A 240 -13.08 41.51 15.52
C TYR A 240 -12.81 42.76 16.39
N PRO A 241 -12.48 43.91 15.79
CA PRO A 241 -12.54 45.15 16.53
C PRO A 241 -13.95 45.26 17.05
N VAL A 242 -14.06 45.21 18.37
CA VAL A 242 -15.34 45.48 19.05
C VAL A 242 -15.80 46.83 18.52
N LEU A 243 -16.87 46.79 17.72
CA LEU A 243 -17.65 47.99 17.41
C LEU A 243 -18.19 48.49 18.75
N ARG A 244 -17.49 49.46 19.30
CA ARG A 244 -18.01 50.36 20.33
C ARG A 244 -18.84 51.44 19.67
#